data_a2129ad1cfd7b65aa47025141f5338a6
#
_entry.id   a2129ad1cfd7b65aa47025141f5338a6
#
_cell.length_a   1.000
_cell.length_b   1.000
_cell.length_c   1.000
_cell.angle_alpha   90.00
_cell.angle_beta   90.00
_cell.angle_gamma   90.00
#
_symmetry.space_group_name_H-M   'P 1'
#
loop_
_entity.id
_entity.type
_entity.pdbx_description
1 polymer ?
#
loop_
_entity_poly.entity_id
_entity_poly.type
_entity_poly.pdbx_seq_one_letter_code
_entity_poly.pdbx_strand_id
1 'polypeptide(L)'
;MKKYTKKIMAMVTVAATMVTGTAIPVMADDAPTIRLITWLTPSNPAQKPSYDAIESFADDHADEFTLEHENIVGDELKAKIKTDIAGDTVPDIFIYWGSGGNSTMLLDADVIIPFDEYLDASELVSRDLFPEESFSRTSSKGTLTTITTSLQYGVWLCNKALFEEYGLEYPKTLDDMIEVGKVFNENGITPFAMGSKGGNPAHEFVAEILGQMPDCEKDFENLTQNYTIDTLTFIIPWKLSTQ
;
A
#
# COMPACT_ATOMS: atom_id res chain seq x y z
N MET A 1 1.37 -14.47 -19.54
CA MET A 1 2.24 -13.95 -20.60
C MET A 1 1.61 -13.88 -22.00
N LYS A 2 0.93 -14.87 -22.55
CA LYS A 2 0.42 -14.81 -23.93
C LYS A 2 -0.81 -13.92 -24.19
N LYS A 3 -1.65 -13.62 -23.19
CA LYS A 3 -2.89 -12.81 -23.37
C LYS A 3 -2.63 -11.30 -23.34
N TYR A 4 -1.72 -10.84 -22.50
CA TYR A 4 -1.44 -9.41 -22.34
C TYR A 4 -0.54 -8.83 -23.42
N THR A 5 0.40 -9.62 -23.92
CA THR A 5 1.28 -9.22 -25.05
C THR A 5 0.51 -8.86 -26.31
N LYS A 6 -0.72 -9.39 -26.48
CA LYS A 6 -1.55 -9.06 -27.66
C LYS A 6 -2.25 -7.70 -27.57
N LYS A 7 -2.60 -7.24 -26.35
CA LYS A 7 -3.24 -5.92 -26.18
C LYS A 7 -2.20 -4.78 -26.28
N ILE A 8 -1.00 -4.98 -25.75
CA ILE A 8 0.10 -3.98 -25.81
C ILE A 8 0.69 -3.87 -27.24
N MET A 9 0.74 -4.97 -27.99
CA MET A 9 1.22 -4.92 -29.38
C MET A 9 0.29 -4.17 -30.34
N ALA A 10 -0.98 -3.97 -29.99
CA ALA A 10 -1.89 -3.16 -30.80
C ALA A 10 -1.62 -1.65 -30.66
N MET A 11 -1.00 -1.21 -29.56
CA MET A 11 -0.71 0.21 -29.29
C MET A 11 0.60 0.71 -29.93
N VAL A 12 1.53 -0.17 -30.27
CA VAL A 12 2.85 0.22 -30.80
C VAL A 12 2.91 0.24 -32.34
N THR A 13 1.89 -0.25 -33.02
CA THR A 13 1.95 -0.42 -34.50
C THR A 13 1.38 0.77 -35.31
N VAL A 14 0.97 1.86 -34.67
CA VAL A 14 0.40 3.04 -35.36
C VAL A 14 1.44 4.11 -35.75
N ALA A 15 2.69 3.97 -35.33
CA ALA A 15 3.71 5.03 -35.54
C ALA A 15 4.62 4.89 -36.78
N ALA A 16 4.37 4.00 -37.73
CA ALA A 16 5.24 3.90 -38.90
C ALA A 16 4.53 3.43 -40.18
N THR A 17 3.68 4.28 -40.79
CA THR A 17 3.46 4.25 -42.24
C THR A 17 2.90 5.59 -42.73
N MET A 18 3.77 6.53 -43.07
CA MET A 18 3.43 7.56 -44.03
C MET A 18 3.57 6.96 -45.42
N VAL A 19 2.45 6.67 -46.06
CA VAL A 19 2.35 6.60 -47.52
C VAL A 19 1.04 7.24 -47.97
N THR A 20 1.20 8.17 -48.86
CA THR A 20 0.21 9.01 -49.57
C THR A 20 -1.00 8.26 -50.11
N GLY A 21 -2.20 8.80 -49.89
CA GLY A 21 -3.30 8.58 -50.76
C GLY A 21 -4.62 8.20 -50.10
N THR A 22 -5.59 9.14 -50.18
CA THR A 22 -7.00 9.01 -49.83
C THR A 22 -7.31 8.78 -48.35
N ALA A 23 -7.68 9.86 -47.67
CA ALA A 23 -8.26 9.80 -46.34
C ALA A 23 -9.55 8.97 -46.37
N ILE A 24 -9.44 7.71 -46.01
CA ILE A 24 -10.58 6.98 -45.48
C ILE A 24 -10.80 7.61 -44.10
N PRO A 25 -12.02 8.10 -43.78
CA PRO A 25 -12.28 8.46 -42.39
C PRO A 25 -12.07 7.19 -41.54
N VAL A 26 -10.95 7.08 -40.85
CA VAL A 26 -10.82 6.18 -39.72
C VAL A 26 -11.90 6.68 -38.78
N MET A 27 -13.02 5.94 -38.67
CA MET A 27 -13.91 6.11 -37.54
C MET A 27 -12.97 6.09 -36.32
N ALA A 28 -12.99 7.16 -35.52
CA ALA A 28 -12.30 7.19 -34.27
C ALA A 28 -12.77 5.94 -33.50
N ASP A 29 -11.90 4.96 -33.37
CA ASP A 29 -12.13 3.84 -32.48
C ASP A 29 -12.33 4.51 -31.12
N ASP A 30 -13.43 4.22 -30.45
CA ASP A 30 -13.72 4.83 -29.14
C ASP A 30 -12.48 4.66 -28.28
N ALA A 31 -12.01 5.77 -27.68
CA ALA A 31 -10.81 5.76 -26.84
C ALA A 31 -10.91 4.63 -25.81
N PRO A 32 -9.85 3.84 -25.59
CA PRO A 32 -9.92 2.70 -24.68
C PRO A 32 -10.33 3.15 -23.28
N THR A 33 -11.13 2.35 -22.62
CA THR A 33 -11.50 2.58 -21.23
C THR A 33 -10.47 1.95 -20.32
N ILE A 34 -9.90 2.75 -19.40
CA ILE A 34 -9.00 2.29 -18.31
C ILE A 34 -9.79 2.25 -17.02
N ARG A 35 -9.89 1.08 -16.43
CA ARG A 35 -10.56 0.86 -15.14
C ARG A 35 -9.53 0.98 -14.02
N LEU A 36 -9.69 2.00 -13.17
CA LEU A 36 -8.86 2.27 -12.01
C LEU A 36 -9.64 2.05 -10.72
N ILE A 37 -9.10 1.29 -9.79
CA ILE A 37 -9.63 1.19 -8.43
C ILE A 37 -8.65 1.76 -7.42
N THR A 38 -9.13 2.68 -6.57
CA THR A 38 -8.34 3.25 -5.47
C THR A 38 -9.14 3.26 -4.17
N TRP A 39 -8.47 3.57 -3.05
CA TRP A 39 -9.13 3.94 -1.78
C TRP A 39 -9.15 5.45 -1.55
N LEU A 40 -8.78 6.25 -2.55
CA LEU A 40 -8.69 7.70 -2.42
C LEU A 40 -10.09 8.30 -2.36
N THR A 41 -10.39 9.02 -1.28
CA THR A 41 -11.69 9.65 -1.07
C THR A 41 -11.55 11.16 -1.23
N PRO A 42 -12.24 11.81 -2.17
CA PRO A 42 -12.12 13.26 -2.38
C PRO A 42 -12.60 14.09 -1.19
N SER A 43 -13.40 13.51 -0.30
CA SER A 43 -13.82 14.14 0.96
C SER A 43 -12.75 14.08 2.06
N ASN A 44 -11.70 13.27 1.92
CA ASN A 44 -10.59 13.21 2.86
C ASN A 44 -9.51 14.22 2.45
N PRO A 45 -9.23 15.26 3.26
CA PRO A 45 -8.26 16.31 2.91
C PRO A 45 -6.84 15.79 2.63
N ALA A 46 -6.43 14.69 3.26
CA ALA A 46 -5.11 14.09 3.04
C ALA A 46 -5.02 13.29 1.73
N GLN A 47 -6.13 12.79 1.22
CA GLN A 47 -6.21 11.97 0.01
C GLN A 47 -6.61 12.78 -1.23
N LYS A 48 -7.33 13.89 -1.00
CA LYS A 48 -7.87 14.73 -2.08
C LYS A 48 -6.81 15.18 -3.11
N PRO A 49 -5.60 15.62 -2.74
CA PRO A 49 -4.61 16.02 -3.73
C PRO A 49 -4.23 14.90 -4.71
N SER A 50 -4.11 13.66 -4.24
CA SER A 50 -3.82 12.51 -5.09
C SER A 50 -5.02 12.14 -5.96
N TYR A 51 -6.23 12.22 -5.40
CA TYR A 51 -7.46 12.01 -6.17
C TYR A 51 -7.57 13.04 -7.31
N ASP A 52 -7.45 14.33 -6.99
CA ASP A 52 -7.55 15.41 -7.97
C ASP A 52 -6.46 15.29 -9.07
N ALA A 53 -5.25 14.85 -8.72
CA ALA A 53 -4.18 14.64 -9.69
C ALA A 53 -4.51 13.54 -10.70
N ILE A 54 -5.14 12.46 -10.26
CA ILE A 54 -5.60 11.36 -11.14
C ILE A 54 -6.69 11.87 -12.10
N GLU A 55 -7.71 12.56 -11.57
CA GLU A 55 -8.80 13.09 -12.39
C GLU A 55 -8.29 14.12 -13.40
N SER A 56 -7.41 15.05 -12.96
CA SER A 56 -6.82 16.05 -13.86
C SER A 56 -5.99 15.41 -14.96
N PHE A 57 -5.21 14.37 -14.64
CA PHE A 57 -4.45 13.64 -15.65
C PHE A 57 -5.37 12.96 -16.68
N ALA A 58 -6.46 12.38 -16.23
CA ALA A 58 -7.42 11.75 -17.11
C ALA A 58 -8.14 12.78 -18.03
N ASP A 59 -8.49 13.95 -17.47
CA ASP A 59 -9.08 15.04 -18.23
C ASP A 59 -8.12 15.59 -19.31
N ASP A 60 -6.84 15.74 -18.96
CA ASP A 60 -5.81 16.22 -19.89
C ASP A 60 -5.50 15.22 -21.03
N HIS A 61 -5.85 13.94 -20.87
CA HIS A 61 -5.62 12.87 -21.84
C HIS A 61 -6.93 12.21 -22.33
N ALA A 62 -8.04 12.96 -22.26
CA ALA A 62 -9.37 12.44 -22.62
C ALA A 62 -9.52 12.05 -24.12
N ASP A 63 -8.59 12.47 -24.96
CA ASP A 63 -8.49 12.06 -26.35
C ASP A 63 -7.72 10.72 -26.54
N GLU A 64 -7.00 10.28 -25.52
CA GLU A 64 -6.23 9.03 -25.54
C GLU A 64 -6.98 7.87 -24.86
N PHE A 65 -7.70 8.12 -23.76
CA PHE A 65 -8.46 7.12 -23.02
C PHE A 65 -9.62 7.73 -22.23
N THR A 66 -10.55 6.88 -21.81
CA THR A 66 -11.59 7.21 -20.83
C THR A 66 -11.24 6.54 -19.49
N LEU A 67 -11.23 7.29 -18.38
CA LEU A 67 -10.99 6.75 -17.05
C LEU A 67 -12.32 6.34 -16.38
N GLU A 68 -12.43 5.08 -15.97
CA GLU A 68 -13.43 4.62 -15.02
C GLU A 68 -12.77 4.47 -13.63
N HIS A 69 -12.95 5.47 -12.76
CA HIS A 69 -12.35 5.51 -11.43
C HIS A 69 -13.34 5.08 -10.35
N GLU A 70 -13.11 3.93 -9.74
CA GLU A 70 -13.89 3.40 -8.64
C GLU A 70 -13.14 3.55 -7.31
N ASN A 71 -13.84 4.00 -6.25
CA ASN A 71 -13.26 4.17 -4.91
C ASN A 71 -13.81 3.14 -3.95
N ILE A 72 -12.94 2.28 -3.43
CA ILE A 72 -13.29 1.23 -2.47
C ILE A 72 -12.28 1.24 -1.32
N VAL A 73 -12.76 1.29 -0.08
CA VAL A 73 -11.90 1.42 1.10
C VAL A 73 -11.78 0.13 1.90
N GLY A 74 -10.65 -0.05 2.53
CA GLY A 74 -10.42 -1.08 3.53
C GLY A 74 -10.54 -2.52 3.01
N ASP A 75 -11.17 -3.38 3.80
CA ASP A 75 -11.28 -4.81 3.50
C ASP A 75 -12.22 -5.14 2.34
N GLU A 76 -13.13 -4.22 2.00
CA GLU A 76 -13.99 -4.35 0.82
C GLU A 76 -13.16 -4.40 -0.47
N LEU A 77 -12.10 -3.61 -0.56
CA LEU A 77 -11.18 -3.64 -1.69
C LEU A 77 -10.47 -5.00 -1.80
N LYS A 78 -10.03 -5.58 -0.66
CA LYS A 78 -9.43 -6.91 -0.65
C LYS A 78 -10.39 -7.99 -1.13
N ALA A 79 -11.65 -7.92 -0.68
CA ALA A 79 -12.69 -8.85 -1.09
C ALA A 79 -13.02 -8.71 -2.59
N LYS A 80 -13.12 -7.45 -3.08
CA LYS A 80 -13.36 -7.19 -4.50
C LYS A 80 -12.26 -7.75 -5.38
N ILE A 81 -11.00 -7.43 -5.11
CA ILE A 81 -9.88 -7.92 -5.95
C ILE A 81 -9.83 -9.45 -5.97
N LYS A 82 -10.09 -10.14 -4.85
CA LYS A 82 -10.19 -11.61 -4.83
C LYS A 82 -11.33 -12.12 -5.73
N THR A 83 -12.47 -11.45 -5.70
CA THR A 83 -13.62 -11.80 -6.54
C THR A 83 -13.32 -11.55 -8.02
N ASP A 84 -12.69 -10.42 -8.32
CA ASP A 84 -12.33 -10.05 -9.69
C ASP A 84 -11.28 -11.01 -10.29
N ILE A 85 -10.33 -11.49 -9.48
CA ILE A 85 -9.39 -12.55 -9.88
C ILE A 85 -10.16 -13.83 -10.26
N ALA A 86 -11.10 -14.25 -9.42
CA ALA A 86 -11.89 -15.44 -9.68
C ALA A 86 -12.82 -15.29 -10.90
N GLY A 87 -13.26 -14.06 -11.18
CA GLY A 87 -14.14 -13.73 -12.30
C GLY A 87 -13.44 -13.35 -13.60
N ASP A 88 -12.10 -13.30 -13.64
CA ASP A 88 -11.30 -12.78 -14.78
C ASP A 88 -11.69 -11.32 -15.15
N THR A 89 -12.00 -10.50 -14.13
CA THR A 89 -12.48 -9.12 -14.25
C THR A 89 -11.62 -8.11 -13.48
N VAL A 90 -10.36 -8.44 -13.27
CA VAL A 90 -9.40 -7.56 -12.57
C VAL A 90 -9.32 -6.22 -13.32
N PRO A 91 -9.34 -5.07 -12.61
CA PRO A 91 -9.18 -3.76 -13.22
C PRO A 91 -7.79 -3.61 -13.86
N ASP A 92 -7.68 -2.64 -14.79
CA ASP A 92 -6.41 -2.38 -15.47
C ASP A 92 -5.35 -1.82 -14.52
N ILE A 93 -5.77 -0.96 -13.58
CA ILE A 93 -4.92 -0.37 -12.54
C ILE A 93 -5.66 -0.41 -11.21
N PHE A 94 -4.94 -0.71 -10.13
CA PHE A 94 -5.52 -0.62 -8.79
C PHE A 94 -4.47 -0.32 -7.73
N ILE A 95 -4.85 0.45 -6.70
CA ILE A 95 -4.04 0.63 -5.51
C ILE A 95 -4.30 -0.54 -4.56
N TYR A 96 -3.21 -1.18 -4.11
CA TYR A 96 -3.32 -2.34 -3.24
C TYR A 96 -2.13 -2.40 -2.26
N TRP A 97 -2.21 -3.29 -1.28
CA TRP A 97 -1.10 -3.52 -0.34
C TRP A 97 -0.01 -4.37 -1.02
N GLY A 98 1.12 -3.74 -1.30
CA GLY A 98 2.21 -4.30 -2.11
C GLY A 98 3.16 -5.24 -1.37
N SER A 99 2.83 -5.76 -0.18
CA SER A 99 3.73 -6.60 0.61
C SER A 99 3.09 -7.90 1.09
N GLY A 100 3.95 -8.88 1.37
CA GLY A 100 3.57 -10.17 1.96
C GLY A 100 2.61 -10.98 1.09
N GLY A 101 1.65 -11.65 1.72
CA GLY A 101 0.71 -12.55 1.04
C GLY A 101 -0.19 -11.89 -0.02
N ASN A 102 -0.39 -10.57 0.06
CA ASN A 102 -1.17 -9.85 -0.94
C ASN A 102 -0.46 -9.85 -2.30
N SER A 103 0.82 -9.46 -2.34
CA SER A 103 1.61 -9.47 -3.57
C SER A 103 1.78 -10.90 -4.12
N THR A 104 2.03 -11.87 -3.25
CA THR A 104 2.18 -13.27 -3.64
C THR A 104 0.90 -13.80 -4.29
N MET A 105 -0.26 -13.48 -3.74
CA MET A 105 -1.55 -13.88 -4.31
C MET A 105 -1.75 -13.32 -5.73
N LEU A 106 -1.41 -12.06 -5.96
CA LEU A 106 -1.54 -11.42 -7.27
C LEU A 106 -0.58 -12.02 -8.30
N LEU A 107 0.67 -12.30 -7.88
CA LEU A 107 1.66 -12.97 -8.74
C LEU A 107 1.27 -14.42 -9.08
N ASP A 108 0.79 -15.17 -8.09
CA ASP A 108 0.38 -16.56 -8.30
C ASP A 108 -0.84 -16.65 -9.21
N ALA A 109 -1.70 -15.64 -9.19
CA ALA A 109 -2.85 -15.53 -10.08
C ALA A 109 -2.50 -15.03 -11.50
N ASP A 110 -1.25 -14.62 -11.77
CA ASP A 110 -0.77 -14.05 -13.05
C ASP A 110 -1.62 -12.85 -13.54
N VAL A 111 -2.08 -12.02 -12.59
CA VAL A 111 -2.97 -10.88 -12.88
C VAL A 111 -2.29 -9.52 -12.84
N ILE A 112 -1.02 -9.48 -12.46
CA ILE A 112 -0.21 -8.26 -12.46
C ILE A 112 1.02 -8.41 -13.32
N ILE A 113 1.48 -7.30 -13.88
CA ILE A 113 2.74 -7.23 -14.63
C ILE A 113 3.88 -6.80 -13.70
N PRO A 114 5.11 -7.30 -13.92
CA PRO A 114 6.29 -6.75 -13.26
C PRO A 114 6.51 -5.29 -13.66
N PHE A 115 6.83 -4.44 -12.67
CA PHE A 115 7.07 -3.01 -12.90
C PHE A 115 8.50 -2.68 -13.28
N ASP A 116 9.46 -3.60 -13.12
CA ASP A 116 10.88 -3.34 -13.34
C ASP A 116 11.16 -2.75 -14.72
N GLU A 117 10.73 -3.44 -15.80
CA GLU A 117 10.96 -3.00 -17.17
C GLU A 117 10.30 -1.66 -17.50
N TYR A 118 9.12 -1.41 -16.95
CA TYR A 118 8.40 -0.15 -17.16
C TYR A 118 9.02 1.01 -16.41
N LEU A 119 9.44 0.78 -15.17
CA LEU A 119 10.10 1.81 -14.38
C LEU A 119 11.48 2.17 -14.95
N ASP A 120 12.25 1.16 -15.39
CA ASP A 120 13.56 1.36 -15.97
C ASP A 120 13.50 2.02 -17.36
N ALA A 121 12.41 1.84 -18.10
CA ALA A 121 12.18 2.46 -19.41
C ALA A 121 11.50 3.83 -19.34
N SER A 122 10.99 4.24 -18.18
CA SER A 122 10.25 5.49 -18.02
C SER A 122 11.18 6.70 -18.04
N GLU A 123 10.83 7.69 -18.86
CA GLU A 123 11.49 9.01 -18.88
C GLU A 123 10.90 9.96 -17.81
N LEU A 124 9.71 9.67 -17.30
CA LEU A 124 8.97 10.52 -16.37
C LEU A 124 9.20 10.13 -14.91
N VAL A 125 9.36 8.82 -14.65
CA VAL A 125 9.45 8.26 -13.30
C VAL A 125 10.69 7.39 -13.21
N SER A 126 11.68 7.81 -12.44
CA SER A 126 12.90 7.05 -12.17
C SER A 126 12.89 6.43 -10.78
N ARG A 127 13.71 5.39 -10.57
CA ARG A 127 13.88 4.76 -9.25
C ARG A 127 14.34 5.74 -8.18
N ASP A 128 15.12 6.76 -8.56
CA ASP A 128 15.67 7.77 -7.65
C ASP A 128 14.60 8.67 -6.99
N LEU A 129 13.38 8.67 -7.54
CA LEU A 129 12.25 9.40 -6.94
C LEU A 129 11.68 8.70 -5.69
N PHE A 130 12.06 7.45 -5.46
CA PHE A 130 11.55 6.64 -4.37
C PHE A 130 12.66 6.32 -3.36
N PRO A 131 12.36 6.31 -2.05
CA PRO A 131 13.27 5.74 -1.06
C PRO A 131 13.58 4.27 -1.37
N GLU A 132 14.83 3.84 -1.16
CA GLU A 132 15.27 2.47 -1.44
C GLU A 132 14.41 1.42 -0.72
N GLU A 133 14.00 1.73 0.50
CA GLU A 133 13.13 0.89 1.33
C GLU A 133 11.76 0.61 0.68
N SER A 134 11.30 1.48 -0.20
CA SER A 134 10.05 1.29 -0.95
C SER A 134 10.12 0.03 -1.82
N PHE A 135 11.26 -0.23 -2.44
CA PHE A 135 11.44 -1.37 -3.33
C PHE A 135 11.52 -2.69 -2.58
N SER A 136 12.14 -2.72 -1.39
CA SER A 136 12.19 -3.93 -0.56
C SER A 136 10.81 -4.39 -0.11
N ARG A 137 9.89 -3.46 0.15
CA ARG A 137 8.52 -3.74 0.57
C ARG A 137 7.59 -4.13 -0.58
N THR A 138 7.84 -3.60 -1.77
CA THR A 138 6.99 -3.79 -2.94
C THR A 138 7.47 -4.91 -3.86
N SER A 139 8.60 -5.51 -3.55
CA SER A 139 9.13 -6.65 -4.30
C SER A 139 8.66 -7.98 -3.69
N SER A 140 8.26 -8.90 -4.53
CA SER A 140 7.91 -10.27 -4.15
C SER A 140 8.56 -11.25 -5.12
N LYS A 141 9.18 -12.30 -4.59
CA LYS A 141 9.91 -13.30 -5.40
C LYS A 141 10.98 -12.69 -6.33
N GLY A 142 11.61 -11.58 -5.89
CA GLY A 142 12.64 -10.88 -6.68
C GLY A 142 12.10 -10.01 -7.82
N THR A 143 10.80 -9.76 -7.86
CA THR A 143 10.12 -8.97 -8.88
C THR A 143 9.44 -7.78 -8.23
N LEU A 144 9.59 -6.59 -8.79
CA LEU A 144 8.86 -5.40 -8.35
C LEU A 144 7.39 -5.54 -8.79
N THR A 145 6.50 -5.68 -7.82
CA THR A 145 5.08 -5.97 -8.06
C THR A 145 4.19 -4.76 -7.99
N THR A 146 4.65 -3.71 -7.33
CA THR A 146 3.90 -2.47 -7.14
C THR A 146 4.86 -1.29 -7.07
N ILE A 147 4.35 -0.09 -7.34
CA ILE A 147 5.05 1.17 -7.09
C ILE A 147 4.42 1.82 -5.87
N THR A 148 5.25 2.24 -4.92
CA THR A 148 4.79 2.92 -3.71
C THR A 148 4.21 4.29 -4.05
N THR A 149 2.94 4.51 -3.73
CA THR A 149 2.26 5.81 -3.93
C THR A 149 2.26 6.68 -2.68
N SER A 150 2.44 6.08 -1.49
CA SER A 150 2.50 6.81 -0.22
C SER A 150 3.26 6.02 0.83
N LEU A 151 3.92 6.75 1.74
CA LEU A 151 4.54 6.21 2.94
C LEU A 151 3.82 6.76 4.16
N GLN A 152 3.57 5.89 5.13
CA GLN A 152 2.96 6.26 6.40
C GLN A 152 3.89 5.85 7.54
N TYR A 153 4.00 6.73 8.52
CA TYR A 153 4.77 6.45 9.74
C TYR A 153 3.80 6.28 10.90
N GLY A 154 3.93 5.17 11.63
CA GLY A 154 3.29 5.00 12.93
C GLY A 154 3.89 5.99 13.93
N VAL A 155 3.05 6.76 14.61
CA VAL A 155 3.50 7.73 15.61
C VAL A 155 2.59 7.70 16.84
N TRP A 156 3.17 7.99 17.99
CA TRP A 156 2.42 8.26 19.22
C TRP A 156 2.12 9.74 19.35
N LEU A 157 0.85 10.06 19.50
CA LEU A 157 0.41 11.43 19.75
C LEU A 157 0.23 11.62 21.27
N CYS A 158 1.00 12.55 21.82
CA CYS A 158 0.93 12.88 23.24
C CYS A 158 0.10 14.16 23.46
N ASN A 159 -0.80 14.15 24.42
CA ASN A 159 -1.51 15.35 24.84
C ASN A 159 -0.56 16.26 25.64
N LYS A 160 0.00 17.26 24.95
CA LYS A 160 1.00 18.17 25.52
C LYS A 160 0.56 18.78 26.84
N ALA A 161 -0.71 19.24 26.96
CA ALA A 161 -1.20 19.90 28.15
C ALA A 161 -1.19 18.95 29.38
N LEU A 162 -1.56 17.67 29.18
CA LEU A 162 -1.50 16.69 30.27
C LEU A 162 -0.07 16.40 30.70
N PHE A 163 0.85 16.26 29.77
CA PHE A 163 2.26 16.03 30.10
C PHE A 163 2.85 17.21 30.87
N GLU A 164 2.55 18.45 30.50
CA GLU A 164 2.97 19.65 31.20
C GLU A 164 2.33 19.74 32.59
N GLU A 165 1.03 19.45 32.74
CA GLU A 165 0.31 19.48 34.01
C GLU A 165 0.88 18.54 35.04
N TYR A 166 1.27 17.32 34.62
CA TYR A 166 1.85 16.31 35.51
C TYR A 166 3.37 16.30 35.55
N GLY A 167 4.03 17.24 34.87
CA GLY A 167 5.48 17.37 34.86
C GLY A 167 6.20 16.16 34.24
N LEU A 168 5.57 15.52 33.26
CA LEU A 168 6.06 14.32 32.58
C LEU A 168 6.84 14.66 31.30
N GLU A 169 7.89 13.90 31.05
CA GLU A 169 8.53 13.90 29.72
C GLU A 169 7.83 12.93 28.77
N TYR A 170 7.92 13.18 27.45
CA TYR A 170 7.41 12.23 26.46
C TYR A 170 8.19 10.92 26.50
N PRO A 171 7.51 9.76 26.52
CA PRO A 171 8.16 8.47 26.62
C PRO A 171 9.00 8.19 25.38
N LYS A 172 10.18 7.62 25.57
CA LYS A 172 11.12 7.20 24.50
C LYS A 172 11.27 5.68 24.45
N THR A 173 10.87 5.00 25.50
CA THR A 173 10.95 3.56 25.66
C THR A 173 9.61 3.00 26.11
N LEU A 174 9.43 1.69 26.02
CA LEU A 174 8.27 1.01 26.55
C LEU A 174 8.17 1.16 28.08
N ASP A 175 9.30 1.12 28.77
CA ASP A 175 9.35 1.33 30.23
C ASP A 175 8.90 2.75 30.61
N ASP A 176 9.34 3.77 29.86
CA ASP A 176 8.84 5.14 30.07
C ASP A 176 7.31 5.23 29.86
N MET A 177 6.78 4.53 28.85
CA MET A 177 5.32 4.47 28.62
C MET A 177 4.59 3.84 29.81
N ILE A 178 5.15 2.79 30.41
CA ILE A 178 4.58 2.15 31.59
C ILE A 178 4.58 3.12 32.78
N GLU A 179 5.67 3.84 33.01
CA GLU A 179 5.76 4.80 34.12
C GLU A 179 4.80 5.98 33.93
N VAL A 180 4.74 6.57 32.72
CA VAL A 180 3.75 7.59 32.36
C VAL A 180 2.33 7.07 32.56
N GLY A 181 2.07 5.82 32.15
CA GLY A 181 0.80 5.15 32.30
C GLY A 181 0.37 5.01 33.78
N LYS A 182 1.30 4.71 34.69
CA LYS A 182 1.03 4.64 36.14
C LYS A 182 0.59 6.00 36.67
N VAL A 183 1.33 7.06 36.37
CA VAL A 183 1.01 8.42 36.83
C VAL A 183 -0.38 8.84 36.36
N PHE A 184 -0.74 8.64 35.11
CA PHE A 184 -2.06 8.99 34.62
C PHE A 184 -3.16 8.16 35.26
N ASN A 185 -2.97 6.84 35.44
CA ASN A 185 -3.94 5.97 36.10
C ASN A 185 -4.17 6.38 37.56
N GLU A 186 -3.14 6.71 38.32
CA GLU A 186 -3.23 7.18 39.71
C GLU A 186 -4.04 8.48 39.83
N ASN A 187 -4.06 9.27 38.76
CA ASN A 187 -4.84 10.52 38.66
C ASN A 187 -6.19 10.34 37.95
N GLY A 188 -6.65 9.11 37.69
CA GLY A 188 -7.92 8.82 37.10
C GLY A 188 -8.01 9.14 35.59
N ILE A 189 -6.87 9.29 34.93
CA ILE A 189 -6.76 9.58 33.49
C ILE A 189 -6.46 8.29 32.75
N THR A 190 -7.21 7.99 31.71
CA THR A 190 -6.89 6.88 30.80
C THR A 190 -5.59 7.18 30.05
N PRO A 191 -4.49 6.43 30.29
CA PRO A 191 -3.18 6.80 29.80
C PRO A 191 -3.02 6.61 28.27
N PHE A 192 -3.69 5.60 27.70
CA PHE A 192 -3.58 5.26 26.30
C PHE A 192 -4.96 5.00 25.70
N ALA A 193 -5.14 5.44 24.48
CA ALA A 193 -6.32 5.15 23.68
C ALA A 193 -5.89 4.74 22.27
N MET A 194 -6.47 3.68 21.77
CA MET A 194 -6.20 3.17 20.43
C MET A 194 -7.48 2.60 19.81
N GLY A 195 -7.80 3.05 18.61
CA GLY A 195 -8.91 2.48 17.86
C GLY A 195 -8.46 1.16 17.21
N SER A 196 -9.11 0.04 17.54
CA SER A 196 -8.66 -1.28 17.09
C SER A 196 -9.78 -2.20 16.61
N LYS A 197 -10.95 -1.64 16.28
CA LYS A 197 -12.10 -2.45 15.87
C LYS A 197 -11.83 -3.30 14.62
N GLY A 198 -11.02 -2.80 13.68
CA GLY A 198 -10.64 -3.52 12.45
C GLY A 198 -9.28 -4.22 12.51
N GLY A 199 -8.64 -4.29 13.70
CA GLY A 199 -7.28 -4.83 13.85
C GLY A 199 -6.18 -3.78 13.70
N ASN A 200 -6.36 -2.76 12.90
CA ASN A 200 -5.54 -1.57 12.80
C ASN A 200 -5.95 -0.57 13.90
N PRO A 201 -5.02 0.13 14.54
CA PRO A 201 -3.56 0.04 14.51
C PRO A 201 -2.95 -0.93 15.53
N ALA A 202 -3.75 -1.81 16.17
CA ALA A 202 -3.22 -2.72 17.20
C ALA A 202 -2.10 -3.62 16.66
N HIS A 203 -2.21 -4.14 15.43
CA HIS A 203 -1.17 -4.96 14.84
C HIS A 203 0.11 -4.17 14.56
N GLU A 204 0.00 -2.88 14.21
CA GLU A 204 1.15 -2.00 14.02
C GLU A 204 1.89 -1.80 15.34
N PHE A 205 1.16 -1.56 16.44
CA PHE A 205 1.76 -1.47 17.77
C PHE A 205 2.48 -2.75 18.19
N VAL A 206 1.88 -3.92 17.92
CA VAL A 206 2.54 -5.20 18.19
C VAL A 206 3.80 -5.36 17.32
N ALA A 207 3.74 -4.97 16.04
CA ALA A 207 4.90 -5.01 15.15
C ALA A 207 6.04 -4.10 15.60
N GLU A 208 5.73 -2.91 16.13
CA GLU A 208 6.73 -2.01 16.72
C GLU A 208 7.44 -2.64 17.92
N ILE A 209 6.69 -3.29 18.81
CA ILE A 209 7.29 -4.01 19.96
C ILE A 209 8.17 -5.16 19.48
N LEU A 210 7.67 -5.96 18.54
CA LEU A 210 8.40 -7.10 18.00
C LEU A 210 9.66 -6.67 17.26
N GLY A 211 9.61 -5.54 16.54
CA GLY A 211 10.76 -4.99 15.82
C GLY A 211 11.92 -4.56 16.70
N GLN A 212 11.68 -4.36 18.01
CA GLN A 212 12.72 -4.02 19.00
C GLN A 212 13.30 -5.24 19.71
N MET A 213 12.80 -6.44 19.42
CA MET A 213 13.29 -7.66 20.05
C MET A 213 14.55 -8.19 19.38
N PRO A 214 15.46 -8.84 20.14
CA PRO A 214 16.54 -9.59 19.52
C PRO A 214 16.00 -10.62 18.54
N ASP A 215 16.70 -10.80 17.42
CA ASP A 215 16.32 -11.74 16.34
C ASP A 215 14.98 -11.45 15.63
N CYS A 216 14.43 -10.25 15.78
CA CYS A 216 13.15 -9.87 15.18
C CYS A 216 13.09 -10.11 13.65
N GLU A 217 14.18 -9.86 12.93
CA GLU A 217 14.24 -10.11 11.47
C GLU A 217 13.99 -11.58 11.14
N LYS A 218 14.65 -12.49 11.88
CA LYS A 218 14.50 -13.92 11.72
C LYS A 218 13.09 -14.40 12.10
N ASP A 219 12.52 -13.82 13.15
CA ASP A 219 11.18 -14.14 13.59
C ASP A 219 10.12 -13.65 12.59
N PHE A 220 10.30 -12.46 12.02
CA PHE A 220 9.46 -11.97 10.93
C PHE A 220 9.61 -12.81 9.66
N GLU A 221 10.81 -13.22 9.30
CA GLU A 221 11.06 -14.09 8.16
C GLU A 221 10.37 -15.45 8.35
N ASN A 222 10.50 -16.06 9.51
CA ASN A 222 9.81 -17.30 9.84
C ASN A 222 8.29 -17.16 9.81
N LEU A 223 7.76 -16.07 10.37
CA LEU A 223 6.32 -15.81 10.37
C LEU A 223 5.78 -15.60 8.96
N THR A 224 6.50 -14.87 8.10
CA THR A 224 6.05 -14.52 6.76
C THR A 224 6.27 -15.61 5.73
N GLN A 225 7.35 -16.40 5.86
CA GLN A 225 7.71 -17.44 4.90
C GLN A 225 7.20 -18.82 5.31
N ASN A 226 7.24 -19.14 6.60
CA ASN A 226 6.94 -20.48 7.11
C ASN A 226 5.62 -20.56 7.87
N TYR A 227 4.96 -19.45 8.13
CA TYR A 227 3.75 -19.33 8.95
C TYR A 227 3.89 -20.01 10.34
N THR A 228 5.12 -20.04 10.86
CA THR A 228 5.43 -20.64 12.15
C THR A 228 5.87 -19.57 13.13
N ILE A 229 5.29 -19.56 14.33
CA ILE A 229 5.74 -18.79 15.48
C ILE A 229 6.42 -19.79 16.42
N ASP A 230 7.63 -20.18 16.07
CA ASP A 230 8.31 -21.30 16.77
C ASP A 230 9.31 -20.82 17.82
N THR A 231 9.41 -19.50 18.03
CA THR A 231 10.41 -18.94 18.93
C THR A 231 9.81 -18.48 20.25
N LEU A 232 10.47 -18.85 21.32
CA LEU A 232 10.21 -18.37 22.68
C LEU A 232 10.21 -16.83 22.79
N THR A 233 10.75 -16.15 21.81
CA THR A 233 10.82 -14.68 21.71
C THR A 233 9.42 -14.05 21.71
N PHE A 234 8.44 -14.65 21.06
CA PHE A 234 7.05 -14.19 21.07
C PHE A 234 6.31 -14.47 22.39
N ILE A 235 6.80 -15.41 23.20
CA ILE A 235 6.11 -15.87 24.43
C ILE A 235 6.64 -15.19 25.68
N ILE A 236 7.93 -14.82 25.71
CA ILE A 236 8.60 -14.27 26.88
C ILE A 236 8.03 -12.92 27.35
N PRO A 237 7.75 -11.94 26.46
CA PRO A 237 7.22 -10.64 26.89
C PRO A 237 5.84 -10.72 27.54
N TRP A 238 5.01 -11.66 27.12
CA TRP A 238 3.68 -11.83 27.71
C TRP A 238 3.71 -12.28 29.16
N LYS A 239 4.72 -13.05 29.56
CA LYS A 239 4.90 -13.49 30.97
C LYS A 239 5.48 -12.41 31.87
N LEU A 240 6.23 -11.45 31.34
CA LEU A 240 6.82 -10.35 32.13
C LEU A 240 5.80 -9.27 32.48
N SER A 241 4.69 -9.17 31.78
CA SER A 241 3.63 -8.18 32.02
C SER A 241 2.60 -8.62 33.07
N THR A 242 2.69 -9.83 33.61
CA THR A 242 1.72 -10.39 34.57
C THR A 242 2.31 -10.55 36.00
N GLN A 243 3.43 -9.96 36.29
CA GLN A 243 3.98 -9.80 37.62
C GLN A 243 3.97 -8.32 38.01
#